data_dd5ee0ebe582cca7a8dea48f4b7ce19f
#
_entry.id   dd5ee0ebe582cca7a8dea48f4b7ce19f
#
_cell.length_a   1.000
_cell.length_b   1.000
_cell.length_c   1.000
_cell.angle_alpha   90.00
_cell.angle_beta   90.00
_cell.angle_gamma   90.00
#
_symmetry.space_group_name_H-M   'P 1'
#
loop_
_entity.id
_entity.type
_entity.pdbx_description
1 polymer ?
#
loop_
_entity_poly.entity_id
_entity_poly.type
_entity_poly.pdbx_seq_one_letter_code
_entity_poly.pdbx_strand_id
1 'polypeptide(L)'
;MEIRNFDAYSPLHKSGHTSKGDQLKWRIDDRWYKADYMGYEGLSEVLVSDLLQKSTCPFPFVEYEAAVIEYNGKIFQGCSSLDFLKANQILIPLEKLYRRYTGESLAVKLSDFADVSCLLYTSDAADDLT
;
A
#
# COMPACT_ATOMS: atom_id res chain seq x y z
N MET A 1 3.94 -11.01 -18.61
CA MET A 1 4.05 -9.71 -17.93
C MET A 1 5.43 -9.15 -18.20
N GLU A 2 5.48 -7.90 -18.60
CA GLU A 2 6.75 -7.24 -18.94
C GLU A 2 7.55 -6.90 -17.67
N ILE A 3 8.84 -7.23 -17.70
CA ILE A 3 9.78 -6.85 -16.64
C ILE A 3 10.20 -5.39 -16.89
N ARG A 4 10.06 -4.54 -15.88
CA ARG A 4 10.48 -3.13 -15.95
C ARG A 4 11.76 -2.92 -15.15
N ASN A 5 12.78 -2.42 -15.82
CA ASN A 5 14.06 -2.09 -15.18
C ASN A 5 14.02 -0.69 -14.58
N PHE A 6 14.30 -0.58 -13.28
CA PHE A 6 14.27 0.67 -12.52
C PHE A 6 15.64 1.15 -12.04
N ASP A 7 16.73 0.63 -12.62
CA ASP A 7 18.10 1.04 -12.23
C ASP A 7 18.37 2.53 -12.44
N ALA A 8 17.65 3.17 -13.38
CA ALA A 8 17.76 4.61 -13.62
C ALA A 8 17.02 5.47 -12.58
N TYR A 9 16.23 4.87 -11.69
CA TYR A 9 15.40 5.57 -10.71
C TYR A 9 15.84 5.23 -9.29
N SER A 10 15.91 6.23 -8.43
CA SER A 10 16.16 6.02 -7.00
C SER A 10 14.85 5.72 -6.29
N PRO A 11 14.79 4.65 -5.47
CA PRO A 11 13.61 4.39 -4.65
C PRO A 11 13.40 5.50 -3.63
N LEU A 12 12.15 5.75 -3.29
CA LEU A 12 11.80 6.73 -2.27
C LEU A 12 12.07 6.14 -0.88
N HIS A 13 12.89 6.86 -0.08
CA HIS A 13 13.14 6.52 1.30
C HIS A 13 12.13 7.24 2.20
N LYS A 14 11.40 6.52 3.05
CA LYS A 14 10.70 7.14 4.16
C LYS A 14 11.70 7.55 5.23
N SER A 15 11.75 8.83 5.57
CA SER A 15 12.37 9.29 6.78
C SER A 15 11.47 8.90 7.96
N GLY A 16 11.78 7.82 8.64
CA GLY A 16 11.05 7.36 9.82
C GLY A 16 10.99 5.84 9.88
N HIS A 17 11.44 5.28 10.99
CA HIS A 17 11.34 3.86 11.28
C HIS A 17 9.87 3.45 11.36
N THR A 18 9.30 2.96 10.29
CA THR A 18 8.14 2.09 10.40
C THR A 18 8.65 0.67 10.53
N SER A 19 8.17 -0.06 11.51
CA SER A 19 8.47 -1.47 11.77
C SER A 19 8.05 -2.42 10.63
N LYS A 20 7.57 -1.88 9.53
CA LYS A 20 7.07 -2.59 8.37
C LYS A 20 7.92 -2.30 7.15
N GLY A 21 9.00 -2.99 7.12
CA GLY A 21 9.64 -3.41 5.90
C GLY A 21 10.24 -2.31 5.03
N ASP A 22 11.44 -2.59 4.67
CA ASP A 22 12.23 -1.93 3.62
C ASP A 22 11.64 -2.19 2.23
N GLN A 23 10.32 -2.15 2.07
CA GLN A 23 9.69 -2.30 0.77
C GLN A 23 10.09 -1.14 -0.14
N LEU A 24 10.73 -1.46 -1.24
CA LEU A 24 11.15 -0.46 -2.22
C LEU A 24 9.93 0.13 -2.92
N LYS A 25 9.91 1.45 -3.01
CA LYS A 25 8.82 2.21 -3.66
C LYS A 25 9.41 3.24 -4.61
N TRP A 26 8.78 3.41 -5.75
CA TRP A 26 9.12 4.44 -6.73
C TRP A 26 7.87 5.20 -7.14
N ARG A 27 8.05 6.47 -7.42
CA ARG A 27 7.07 7.27 -8.14
C ARG A 27 7.68 7.67 -9.48
N ILE A 28 7.11 7.16 -10.56
CA ILE A 28 7.58 7.42 -11.92
C ILE A 28 6.39 7.99 -12.70
N ASP A 29 6.54 9.23 -13.14
CA ASP A 29 5.46 10.03 -13.74
C ASP A 29 4.26 10.13 -12.79
N ASP A 30 3.12 9.58 -13.18
CA ASP A 30 1.88 9.59 -12.42
C ASP A 30 1.57 8.25 -11.74
N ARG A 31 2.55 7.33 -11.67
CA ARG A 31 2.35 5.99 -11.10
C ARG A 31 3.29 5.72 -9.93
N TRP A 32 2.72 5.03 -8.96
CA TRP A 32 3.44 4.41 -7.87
C TRP A 32 3.75 2.96 -8.17
N TYR A 33 4.94 2.54 -7.81
CA TYR A 33 5.39 1.15 -7.89
C TYR A 33 5.91 0.71 -6.53
N LYS A 34 5.54 -0.49 -6.13
CA LYS A 34 6.01 -1.14 -4.91
C LYS A 34 6.59 -2.49 -5.27
N ALA A 35 7.80 -2.78 -4.80
CA ALA A 35 8.38 -4.12 -4.88
C ALA A 35 8.05 -4.90 -3.62
N ASP A 36 7.70 -6.17 -3.77
CA ASP A 36 7.42 -7.04 -2.65
C ASP A 36 8.69 -7.30 -1.82
N TYR A 37 8.55 -7.28 -0.53
CA TYR A 37 9.59 -7.70 0.40
C TYR A 37 9.47 -9.20 0.70
N MET A 38 8.27 -9.68 0.98
CA MET A 38 7.99 -11.07 1.28
C MET A 38 7.44 -11.87 0.08
N GLY A 39 7.12 -11.21 -1.03
CA GLY A 39 6.73 -11.83 -2.30
C GLY A 39 5.23 -12.00 -2.52
N TYR A 40 4.38 -11.46 -1.67
CA TYR A 40 2.92 -11.57 -1.80
C TYR A 40 2.14 -10.27 -1.57
N GLU A 41 2.81 -9.20 -1.17
CA GLU A 41 2.17 -7.92 -0.83
C GLU A 41 1.45 -7.32 -2.04
N GLY A 42 2.13 -7.32 -3.19
CA GLY A 42 1.55 -6.82 -4.44
C GLY A 42 0.36 -7.64 -4.91
N LEU A 43 0.41 -8.96 -4.75
CA LEU A 43 -0.71 -9.84 -5.09
C LEU A 43 -1.93 -9.53 -4.22
N SER A 44 -1.73 -9.30 -2.93
CA SER A 44 -2.81 -8.93 -2.00
C SER A 44 -3.50 -7.63 -2.42
N GLU A 45 -2.72 -6.61 -2.79
CA GLU A 45 -3.26 -5.33 -3.26
C GLU A 45 -4.09 -5.50 -4.56
N VAL A 46 -3.57 -6.27 -5.52
CA VAL A 46 -4.28 -6.54 -6.79
C VAL A 46 -5.58 -7.29 -6.54
N LEU A 47 -5.55 -8.36 -5.73
CA LEU A 47 -6.74 -9.15 -5.44
C LEU A 47 -7.83 -8.33 -4.75
N VAL A 48 -7.47 -7.50 -3.77
CA VAL A 48 -8.43 -6.63 -3.08
C VAL A 48 -9.02 -5.61 -4.04
N SER A 49 -8.21 -4.97 -4.88
CA SER A 49 -8.74 -4.01 -5.86
C SER A 49 -9.66 -4.67 -6.88
N ASP A 50 -9.34 -5.87 -7.36
CA ASP A 50 -10.19 -6.63 -8.27
C ASP A 50 -11.53 -7.03 -7.63
N LEU A 51 -11.51 -7.42 -6.37
CA LEU A 51 -12.74 -7.71 -5.62
C LEU A 51 -13.61 -6.46 -5.43
N LEU A 52 -13.00 -5.32 -5.12
CA LEU A 52 -13.71 -4.05 -4.99
C LEU A 52 -14.34 -3.60 -6.30
N GLN A 53 -13.65 -3.79 -7.44
CA GLN A 53 -14.20 -3.48 -8.77
C GLN A 53 -15.46 -4.32 -9.08
N LYS A 54 -15.52 -5.56 -8.60
CA LYS A 54 -16.66 -6.46 -8.79
C LYS A 54 -17.75 -6.31 -7.72
N SER A 55 -17.49 -5.50 -6.71
CA SER A 55 -18.42 -5.25 -5.60
C SER A 55 -19.33 -4.07 -5.88
N THR A 56 -20.29 -3.88 -4.98
CA THR A 56 -21.17 -2.69 -4.96
C THR A 56 -20.60 -1.57 -4.09
N CYS A 57 -19.30 -1.56 -3.84
CA CYS A 57 -18.64 -0.54 -3.02
C CYS A 57 -18.94 0.87 -3.56
N PRO A 58 -19.59 1.75 -2.78
CA PRO A 58 -19.96 3.08 -3.26
C PRO A 58 -18.83 4.11 -3.14
N PHE A 59 -17.69 3.72 -2.56
CA PHE A 59 -16.57 4.61 -2.32
C PHE A 59 -15.47 4.42 -3.36
N PRO A 60 -14.77 5.49 -3.73
CA PRO A 60 -13.57 5.36 -4.56
C PRO A 60 -12.50 4.55 -3.84
N PHE A 61 -11.77 3.76 -4.59
CA PHE A 61 -10.66 2.94 -4.10
C PHE A 61 -9.50 2.96 -5.10
N VAL A 62 -8.33 2.56 -4.65
CA VAL A 62 -7.13 2.48 -5.49
C VAL A 62 -7.16 1.19 -6.29
N GLU A 63 -6.99 1.31 -7.60
CA GLU A 63 -6.85 0.17 -8.49
C GLU A 63 -5.38 -0.20 -8.64
N TYR A 64 -5.05 -1.46 -8.36
CA TYR A 64 -3.71 -1.98 -8.47
C TYR A 64 -3.56 -2.94 -9.65
N GLU A 65 -2.42 -2.84 -10.31
CA GLU A 65 -1.98 -3.75 -11.35
C GLU A 65 -0.72 -4.48 -10.89
N ALA A 66 -0.63 -5.78 -11.21
CA ALA A 66 0.58 -6.53 -10.93
C ALA A 66 1.76 -5.97 -11.74
N ALA A 67 2.93 -5.99 -11.14
CA ALA A 67 4.16 -5.53 -11.77
C ALA A 67 5.32 -6.47 -11.48
N VAL A 68 6.27 -6.56 -12.40
CA VAL A 68 7.56 -7.22 -12.19
C VAL A 68 8.65 -6.18 -12.38
N ILE A 69 9.47 -5.99 -11.35
CA ILE A 69 10.44 -4.91 -11.25
C ILE A 69 11.84 -5.51 -11.16
N GLU A 70 12.73 -5.08 -12.03
CA GLU A 70 14.16 -5.34 -11.93
C GLU A 70 14.84 -4.11 -11.33
N TYR A 71 15.62 -4.33 -10.27
CA TYR A 71 16.40 -3.27 -9.62
C TYR A 71 17.65 -3.84 -8.98
N ASN A 72 18.81 -3.24 -9.28
CA ASN A 72 20.13 -3.67 -8.80
C ASN A 72 20.40 -5.17 -9.05
N GLY A 73 20.05 -5.65 -10.23
CA GLY A 73 20.26 -7.05 -10.64
C GLY A 73 19.33 -8.06 -9.95
N LYS A 74 18.31 -7.60 -9.23
CA LYS A 74 17.30 -8.45 -8.61
C LYS A 74 15.94 -8.24 -9.27
N ILE A 75 15.16 -9.30 -9.35
CA ILE A 75 13.80 -9.27 -9.87
C ILE A 75 12.82 -9.41 -8.70
N PHE A 76 11.89 -8.46 -8.61
CA PHE A 76 10.86 -8.40 -7.59
C PHE A 76 9.49 -8.57 -8.22
N GLN A 77 8.62 -9.34 -7.58
CA GLN A 77 7.19 -9.20 -7.75
C GLN A 77 6.74 -7.89 -7.08
N GLY A 78 5.63 -7.35 -7.54
CA GLY A 78 5.11 -6.14 -6.95
C GLY A 78 3.80 -5.69 -7.57
N CYS A 79 3.45 -4.43 -7.33
CA CYS A 79 2.26 -3.83 -7.90
C CYS A 79 2.49 -2.36 -8.26
N SER A 80 1.58 -1.84 -9.06
CA SER A 80 1.56 -0.41 -9.40
C SER A 80 0.14 0.15 -9.31
N SER A 81 0.04 1.44 -9.06
CA SER A 81 -1.22 2.18 -9.08
C SER A 81 -1.01 3.58 -9.62
N LEU A 82 -2.06 4.19 -10.14
CA LEU A 82 -2.02 5.62 -10.44
C LEU A 82 -1.91 6.43 -9.15
N ASP A 83 -1.23 7.56 -9.22
CA ASP A 83 -1.24 8.53 -8.12
C ASP A 83 -2.63 9.17 -8.04
N PHE A 84 -3.33 8.92 -6.94
CA PHE A 84 -4.68 9.42 -6.73
C PHE A 84 -4.73 10.75 -5.96
N LEU A 85 -3.58 11.20 -5.44
CA LEU A 85 -3.51 12.45 -4.71
C LEU A 85 -3.37 13.64 -5.67
N LYS A 86 -4.24 14.63 -5.49
CA LYS A 86 -4.10 15.92 -6.14
C LYS A 86 -3.12 16.82 -5.36
N ALA A 87 -2.64 17.89 -5.98
CA ALA A 87 -1.62 18.77 -5.40
C ALA A 87 -2.00 19.38 -4.04
N ASN A 88 -3.30 19.52 -3.75
CA ASN A 88 -3.81 20.09 -2.50
C ASN A 88 -4.38 19.02 -1.54
N GLN A 89 -4.07 17.75 -1.76
CA GLN A 89 -4.55 16.64 -0.95
C GLN A 89 -3.39 15.95 -0.21
N ILE A 90 -3.68 15.46 0.96
CA ILE A 90 -2.77 14.63 1.76
C ILE A 90 -3.46 13.33 2.13
N LEU A 91 -2.69 12.28 2.25
CA LEU A 91 -3.17 10.99 2.74
C LEU A 91 -3.04 10.94 4.25
N ILE A 92 -4.14 10.66 4.93
CA ILE A 92 -4.17 10.52 6.39
C ILE A 92 -4.55 9.07 6.72
N PRO A 93 -3.70 8.31 7.43
CA PRO A 93 -4.05 6.97 7.90
C PRO A 93 -5.28 6.98 8.80
N LEU A 94 -6.14 5.96 8.66
CA LEU A 94 -7.35 5.83 9.47
C LEU A 94 -7.03 5.77 10.98
N GLU A 95 -5.97 5.07 11.37
CA GLU A 95 -5.48 5.03 12.75
C GLU A 95 -5.22 6.44 13.30
N LYS A 96 -4.54 7.27 12.51
CA LYS A 96 -4.21 8.64 12.91
C LYS A 96 -5.46 9.51 13.07
N LEU A 97 -6.41 9.33 12.15
CA LEU A 97 -7.70 10.03 12.20
C LEU A 97 -8.52 9.58 13.41
N TYR A 98 -8.65 8.27 13.62
CA TYR A 98 -9.38 7.70 14.75
C TYR A 98 -8.82 8.17 16.08
N ARG A 99 -7.50 8.09 16.25
CA ARG A 99 -6.80 8.54 17.47
C ARG A 99 -7.03 10.03 17.73
N ARG A 100 -7.04 10.85 16.69
CA ARG A 100 -7.28 12.29 16.83
C ARG A 100 -8.70 12.59 17.36
N TYR A 101 -9.70 11.85 16.91
CA TYR A 101 -11.09 12.09 17.31
C TYR A 101 -11.50 11.40 18.60
N THR A 102 -10.93 10.27 18.92
CA THR A 102 -11.33 9.47 20.10
C THR A 102 -10.30 9.48 21.22
N GLY A 103 -9.04 9.81 20.93
CA GLY A 103 -7.92 9.65 21.84
C GLY A 103 -7.44 8.20 22.00
N GLU A 104 -8.09 7.24 21.34
CA GLU A 104 -7.80 5.80 21.45
C GLU A 104 -7.11 5.27 20.20
N SER A 105 -6.40 4.13 20.33
CA SER A 105 -5.85 3.40 19.19
C SER A 105 -6.94 2.57 18.51
N LEU A 106 -7.06 2.70 17.19
CA LEU A 106 -7.95 1.87 16.39
C LEU A 106 -7.58 0.39 16.49
N ALA A 107 -6.30 0.06 16.49
CA ALA A 107 -5.83 -1.31 16.61
C ALA A 107 -6.25 -1.94 17.94
N VAL A 108 -6.12 -1.20 19.05
CA VAL A 108 -6.59 -1.65 20.38
C VAL A 108 -8.11 -1.84 20.37
N LYS A 109 -8.84 -0.89 19.80
CA LYS A 109 -10.30 -0.97 19.72
C LYS A 109 -10.77 -2.17 18.89
N LEU A 110 -10.11 -2.43 17.77
CA LEU A 110 -10.43 -3.59 16.93
C LEU A 110 -10.06 -4.91 17.60
N SER A 111 -9.03 -4.96 18.45
CA SER A 111 -8.66 -6.16 19.20
C SER A 111 -9.70 -6.59 20.24
N ASP A 112 -10.60 -5.68 20.65
CA ASP A 112 -11.72 -5.98 21.54
C ASP A 112 -12.83 -6.80 20.85
N PHE A 113 -12.81 -6.90 19.51
CA PHE A 113 -13.73 -7.75 18.76
C PHE A 113 -13.08 -9.11 18.48
N ALA A 114 -13.84 -10.20 18.66
CA ALA A 114 -13.39 -11.54 18.33
C ALA A 114 -13.10 -11.64 16.81
N ASP A 115 -12.02 -12.33 16.42
CA ASP A 115 -11.65 -12.63 15.04
C ASP A 115 -11.34 -11.44 14.11
N VAL A 116 -10.74 -10.40 14.61
CA VAL A 116 -10.35 -9.22 13.80
C VAL A 116 -8.94 -9.29 13.22
N SER A 117 -8.26 -10.42 13.29
CA SER A 117 -6.91 -10.57 12.73
C SER A 117 -6.81 -10.17 11.25
N CYS A 118 -7.81 -10.52 10.44
CA CYS A 118 -7.89 -10.11 9.03
C CYS A 118 -8.04 -8.60 8.83
N LEU A 119 -8.83 -7.92 9.69
CA LEU A 119 -9.02 -6.47 9.63
C LEU A 119 -7.77 -5.70 10.08
N LEU A 120 -7.02 -6.22 11.04
CA LEU A 120 -5.74 -5.67 11.43
C LEU A 120 -4.72 -5.76 10.29
N TYR A 121 -4.71 -6.85 9.55
CA TYR A 121 -3.87 -7.02 8.36
C TYR A 121 -4.21 -6.03 7.25
N THR A 122 -5.48 -5.77 6.99
CA THR A 122 -5.92 -4.82 5.96
C THR A 122 -5.66 -3.36 6.35
N SER A 123 -5.80 -3.00 7.62
CA SER A 123 -5.45 -1.67 8.12
C SER A 123 -3.95 -1.40 8.04
N ASP A 124 -3.15 -2.42 8.23
CA ASP A 124 -1.70 -2.36 8.09
C ASP A 124 -1.26 -2.15 6.63
N ALA A 125 -1.93 -2.78 5.68
CA ALA A 125 -1.67 -2.56 4.25
C ALA A 125 -2.01 -1.12 3.82
N ALA A 126 -3.03 -0.51 4.41
CA ALA A 126 -3.38 0.89 4.16
C ALA A 126 -2.32 1.88 4.71
N ASP A 127 -1.65 1.55 5.81
CA ASP A 127 -0.57 2.37 6.36
C ASP A 127 0.69 2.39 5.48
N ASP A 128 0.89 1.40 4.64
CA ASP A 128 2.01 1.33 3.69
C ASP A 128 1.86 2.27 2.49
N LEU A 129 0.68 2.84 2.27
CA LEU A 129 0.42 3.82 1.21
C LEU A 129 0.84 5.25 1.58
N THR A 130 1.23 5.46 2.80
CA THR A 130 1.69 6.78 3.31
C THR A 130 3.22 6.94 3.24
#